data_faf10db8b7a1fa5b55929f3ad0612dee
#
_entry.id   faf10db8b7a1fa5b55929f3ad0612dee
#
_cell.length_a   1.000
_cell.length_b   1.000
_cell.length_c   1.000
_cell.angle_alpha   90.00
_cell.angle_beta   90.00
_cell.angle_gamma   90.00
#
_symmetry.space_group_name_H-M   'P 1'
#
loop_
_entity.id
_entity.type
_entity.pdbx_description
1 polymer ?
#
loop_
_entity_poly.entity_id
_entity_poly.type
_entity_poly.pdbx_seq_one_letter_code
_entity_poly.pdbx_strand_id
1 'polypeptide(L)'
;MPAWGAVDSKIGNNPFVMAVPGPQGKPVVVDMAMAQYSYGKLAVCRQAQTDLPYPGGYDEAGVLTCDPAAIEKTRRVLPIGYWKGSGMSILLDLAGAALTLGRTVSKIGKECKEEYGLTQVFIAVKPELLSGDAEAAKALAEETLKDIQNSVPEHANKKIRYPGEGTLIRRKENTELGIPVDPEIWKKICEL
;
A
#
# COMPACT_ATOMS: atom_id res chain seq x y z
N MET A 1 4.37 11.70 5.97
CA MET A 1 5.52 11.81 5.05
C MET A 1 5.66 13.23 4.50
N PRO A 2 6.85 13.64 4.00
CA PRO A 2 7.00 14.89 3.27
C PRO A 2 6.21 14.90 1.97
N ALA A 3 5.66 16.06 1.60
CA ALA A 3 5.21 16.29 0.23
C ALA A 3 6.43 16.32 -0.71
N TRP A 4 6.21 16.05 -2.00
CA TRP A 4 7.32 16.09 -2.96
C TRP A 4 7.99 17.47 -2.99
N GLY A 5 9.30 17.50 -2.77
CA GLY A 5 10.10 18.72 -2.67
C GLY A 5 10.17 19.34 -1.26
N ALA A 6 9.46 18.77 -0.28
CA ALA A 6 9.54 19.21 1.12
C ALA A 6 10.46 18.30 1.95
N VAL A 7 10.91 18.80 3.10
CA VAL A 7 11.73 18.03 4.07
C VAL A 7 10.97 17.69 5.35
N ASP A 8 9.83 18.32 5.61
CA ASP A 8 9.00 18.11 6.78
C ASP A 8 7.72 17.32 6.44
N SER A 9 7.28 16.48 7.37
CA SER A 9 6.12 15.61 7.18
C SER A 9 4.82 16.40 7.32
N LYS A 10 4.08 16.56 6.22
CA LYS A 10 2.82 17.31 6.15
C LYS A 10 1.66 16.53 5.55
N ILE A 11 1.94 15.46 4.80
CA ILE A 11 0.92 14.64 4.15
C ILE A 11 0.87 13.24 4.76
N GLY A 12 -0.31 12.62 4.70
CA GLY A 12 -0.55 11.28 5.22
C GLY A 12 -0.09 10.17 4.29
N ASN A 13 -0.22 8.97 4.78
CA ASN A 13 0.00 7.76 3.98
C ASN A 13 -1.24 7.40 3.13
N ASN A 14 -2.39 7.96 3.42
CA ASN A 14 -3.68 7.95 2.73
C ASN A 14 -3.84 6.74 1.78
N PRO A 15 -4.09 5.54 2.31
CA PRO A 15 -4.13 4.34 1.49
C PRO A 15 -5.25 4.40 0.46
N PHE A 16 -4.96 3.87 -0.72
CA PHE A 16 -5.92 3.70 -1.81
C PHE A 16 -6.12 2.21 -2.08
N VAL A 17 -7.38 1.78 -2.05
CA VAL A 17 -7.75 0.40 -2.35
C VAL A 17 -8.72 0.40 -3.53
N MET A 18 -8.43 -0.42 -4.54
CA MET A 18 -9.33 -0.68 -5.66
C MET A 18 -9.41 -2.17 -5.92
N ALA A 19 -10.62 -2.67 -6.04
CA ALA A 19 -10.86 -4.07 -6.35
C ALA A 19 -11.86 -4.21 -7.49
N VAL A 20 -11.63 -5.18 -8.35
CA VAL A 20 -12.56 -5.58 -9.41
C VAL A 20 -12.78 -7.10 -9.36
N PRO A 21 -13.96 -7.60 -9.78
CA PRO A 21 -14.15 -9.03 -9.96
C PRO A 21 -13.13 -9.61 -10.93
N GLY A 22 -12.57 -10.75 -10.58
CA GLY A 22 -11.58 -11.45 -11.39
C GLY A 22 -11.96 -12.91 -11.64
N PRO A 23 -11.07 -13.68 -12.27
CA PRO A 23 -11.30 -15.07 -12.64
C PRO A 23 -11.68 -15.96 -11.46
N GLN A 24 -12.59 -16.92 -11.69
CA GLN A 24 -12.98 -17.93 -10.69
C GLN A 24 -13.47 -17.34 -9.36
N GLY A 25 -14.09 -16.14 -9.37
CA GLY A 25 -14.54 -15.45 -8.18
C GLY A 25 -13.42 -14.86 -7.31
N LYS A 26 -12.18 -14.85 -7.79
CA LYS A 26 -11.04 -14.25 -7.11
C LYS A 26 -10.89 -12.79 -7.53
N PRO A 27 -10.92 -11.81 -6.61
CA PRO A 27 -10.79 -10.41 -6.97
C PRO A 27 -9.36 -10.07 -7.41
N VAL A 28 -9.25 -9.12 -8.33
CA VAL A 28 -8.01 -8.38 -8.58
C VAL A 28 -8.01 -7.17 -7.66
N VAL A 29 -7.00 -7.05 -6.81
CA VAL A 29 -6.97 -6.04 -5.75
C VAL A 29 -5.65 -5.29 -5.75
N VAL A 30 -5.72 -3.97 -5.86
CA VAL A 30 -4.64 -3.07 -5.47
C VAL A 30 -4.98 -2.52 -4.09
N ASP A 31 -4.12 -2.74 -3.12
CA ASP A 31 -4.16 -2.15 -1.79
C ASP A 31 -2.78 -1.55 -1.53
N MET A 32 -2.71 -0.24 -1.58
CA MET A 32 -1.43 0.45 -1.53
C MET A 32 -1.46 1.71 -0.67
N ALA A 33 -0.39 1.91 0.08
CA ALA A 33 -0.08 3.16 0.72
C ALA A 33 0.47 4.17 -0.29
N MET A 34 0.35 5.46 -0.01
CA MET A 34 1.00 6.50 -0.82
C MET A 34 2.48 6.67 -0.48
N ALA A 35 3.00 5.97 0.52
CA ALA A 35 4.42 5.88 0.83
C ALA A 35 5.10 4.78 0.00
N GLN A 36 6.37 4.99 -0.38
CA GLN A 36 7.17 4.03 -1.14
C GLN A 36 7.32 2.69 -0.41
N TYR A 37 7.48 2.74 0.91
CA TYR A 37 7.47 1.57 1.79
C TYR A 37 6.65 1.85 3.04
N SER A 38 5.99 0.83 3.54
CA SER A 38 5.32 0.89 4.85
C SER A 38 6.35 0.85 5.98
N TYR A 39 6.03 1.43 7.14
CA TYR A 39 6.86 1.28 8.33
C TYR A 39 7.07 -0.18 8.74
N GLY A 40 6.08 -1.04 8.53
CA GLY A 40 6.23 -2.48 8.74
C GLY A 40 7.31 -3.10 7.84
N LYS A 41 7.39 -2.68 6.56
CA LYS A 41 8.47 -3.14 5.67
C LYS A 41 9.84 -2.62 6.10
N LEU A 42 9.92 -1.37 6.54
CA LEU A 42 11.15 -0.81 7.10
C LEU A 42 11.61 -1.62 8.31
N ALA A 43 10.71 -1.89 9.26
CA ALA A 43 11.03 -2.67 10.46
C ALA A 43 11.53 -4.09 10.11
N VAL A 44 10.88 -4.77 9.18
CA VAL A 44 11.31 -6.11 8.72
C VAL A 44 12.71 -6.07 8.10
N CYS A 45 13.00 -5.09 7.22
CA CYS A 45 14.32 -4.96 6.62
C CYS A 45 15.39 -4.62 7.67
N ARG A 46 15.09 -3.73 8.61
CA ARG A 46 15.98 -3.39 9.72
C ARG A 46 16.30 -4.59 10.61
N GLN A 47 15.29 -5.39 10.98
CA GLN A 47 15.48 -6.62 11.76
C GLN A 47 16.33 -7.66 11.01
N ALA A 48 16.09 -7.79 9.70
CA ALA A 48 16.88 -8.67 8.85
C ALA A 48 18.27 -8.11 8.49
N GLN A 49 18.61 -6.90 8.94
CA GLN A 49 19.86 -6.19 8.61
C GLN A 49 20.10 -6.10 7.10
N THR A 50 19.04 -5.82 6.36
CA THR A 50 19.08 -5.68 4.89
C THR A 50 18.61 -4.30 4.46
N ASP A 51 19.25 -3.75 3.45
CA ASP A 51 18.81 -2.53 2.82
C ASP A 51 17.53 -2.73 2.00
N LEU A 52 16.84 -1.63 1.74
CA LEU A 52 15.74 -1.58 0.78
C LEU A 52 16.29 -1.73 -0.64
N PRO A 53 15.56 -2.38 -1.57
CA PRO A 53 16.01 -2.55 -2.96
C PRO A 53 16.10 -1.22 -3.74
N TYR A 54 15.37 -0.19 -3.28
CA TYR A 54 15.38 1.16 -3.85
C TYR A 54 15.28 2.18 -2.72
N PRO A 55 15.72 3.45 -2.93
CA PRO A 55 15.60 4.50 -1.92
C PRO A 55 14.15 4.62 -1.43
N GLY A 56 13.96 4.60 -0.11
CA GLY A 56 12.65 4.62 0.54
C GLY A 56 12.33 5.90 1.28
N GLY A 57 13.30 6.76 1.47
CA GLY A 57 13.14 8.00 2.23
C GLY A 57 14.44 8.79 2.34
N TYR A 58 14.47 9.71 3.31
CA TYR A 58 15.60 10.59 3.53
C TYR A 58 16.24 10.34 4.90
N ASP A 59 17.57 10.40 4.95
CA ASP A 59 18.33 10.41 6.19
C ASP A 59 18.28 11.78 6.91
N GLU A 60 19.06 11.94 7.98
CA GLU A 60 19.12 13.19 8.74
C GLU A 60 19.71 14.35 7.94
N ALA A 61 20.63 14.07 7.01
CA ALA A 61 21.22 15.06 6.12
C ALA A 61 20.29 15.46 4.95
N GLY A 62 19.14 14.79 4.79
CA GLY A 62 18.20 15.02 3.68
C GLY A 62 18.62 14.32 2.40
N VAL A 63 19.49 13.31 2.48
CA VAL A 63 19.93 12.52 1.34
C VAL A 63 19.03 11.28 1.21
N LEU A 64 18.69 10.93 -0.03
CA LEU A 64 17.94 9.70 -0.33
C LEU A 64 18.74 8.47 0.11
N THR A 65 18.08 7.55 0.82
CA THR A 65 18.74 6.37 1.38
C THR A 65 17.91 5.09 1.21
N CYS A 66 18.61 3.96 1.14
CA CYS A 66 18.05 2.61 1.21
C CYS A 66 18.10 2.04 2.65
N ASP A 67 18.76 2.71 3.60
CA ASP A 67 18.85 2.28 4.98
C ASP A 67 17.50 2.45 5.71
N PRO A 68 16.83 1.35 6.10
CA PRO A 68 15.55 1.41 6.78
C PRO A 68 15.63 2.07 8.16
N ALA A 69 16.75 1.93 8.88
CA ALA A 69 16.92 2.52 10.20
C ALA A 69 17.04 4.05 10.15
N ALA A 70 17.77 4.59 9.17
CA ALA A 70 17.87 6.01 8.93
C ALA A 70 16.52 6.63 8.58
N ILE A 71 15.71 5.94 7.75
CA ILE A 71 14.37 6.39 7.37
C ILE A 71 13.40 6.36 8.56
N GLU A 72 13.41 5.29 9.36
CA GLU A 72 12.60 5.22 10.59
C GLU A 72 12.93 6.34 11.57
N LYS A 73 14.21 6.66 11.74
CA LYS A 73 14.68 7.75 12.61
C LYS A 73 14.15 9.11 12.18
N THR A 74 14.19 9.41 10.89
CA THR A 74 13.75 10.71 10.36
C THR A 74 12.25 10.78 10.16
N ARG A 75 11.56 9.65 9.99
CA ARG A 75 10.16 9.54 9.57
C ARG A 75 9.86 10.22 8.22
N ARG A 76 10.88 10.45 7.41
CA ARG A 76 10.78 11.08 6.09
C ARG A 76 10.73 10.05 4.98
N VAL A 77 9.65 9.24 4.99
CA VAL A 77 9.38 8.23 3.94
C VAL A 77 9.08 8.93 2.62
N LEU A 78 9.63 8.40 1.53
CA LEU A 78 9.40 8.91 0.18
C LEU A 78 7.97 8.59 -0.30
N PRO A 79 7.26 9.52 -0.99
CA PRO A 79 6.02 9.19 -1.66
C PRO A 79 6.25 8.20 -2.82
N ILE A 80 5.32 7.26 -3.00
CA ILE A 80 5.37 6.31 -4.12
C ILE A 80 5.32 7.06 -5.46
N GLY A 81 6.20 6.69 -6.41
CA GLY A 81 6.26 7.38 -7.69
C GLY A 81 6.53 8.88 -7.59
N TYR A 82 7.20 9.32 -6.54
CA TYR A 82 7.63 10.69 -6.28
C TYR A 82 6.47 11.68 -6.19
N TRP A 83 6.38 12.64 -7.13
CA TRP A 83 5.33 13.65 -7.17
C TRP A 83 3.92 13.05 -7.37
N LYS A 84 3.80 11.89 -8.03
CA LYS A 84 2.51 11.22 -8.31
C LYS A 84 1.84 10.76 -7.02
N GLY A 85 2.56 10.02 -6.16
CA GLY A 85 2.06 9.58 -4.87
C GLY A 85 1.84 10.74 -3.91
N SER A 86 2.70 11.76 -3.94
CA SER A 86 2.50 13.00 -3.19
C SER A 86 1.19 13.69 -3.58
N GLY A 87 0.95 13.87 -4.89
CA GLY A 87 -0.28 14.46 -5.39
C GLY A 87 -1.52 13.64 -5.06
N MET A 88 -1.46 12.32 -5.22
CA MET A 88 -2.56 11.42 -4.88
C MET A 88 -2.88 11.47 -3.38
N SER A 89 -1.87 11.44 -2.51
CA SER A 89 -2.06 11.55 -1.06
C SER A 89 -2.80 12.85 -0.68
N ILE A 90 -2.40 13.98 -1.26
CA ILE A 90 -3.06 15.28 -1.02
C ILE A 90 -4.52 15.25 -1.50
N LEU A 91 -4.76 14.72 -2.71
CA LEU A 91 -6.12 14.66 -3.26
C LEU A 91 -7.04 13.75 -2.46
N LEU A 92 -6.56 12.59 -1.98
CA LEU A 92 -7.33 11.69 -1.14
C LEU A 92 -7.71 12.34 0.20
N ASP A 93 -6.79 13.07 0.83
CA ASP A 93 -7.04 13.84 2.05
C ASP A 93 -8.11 14.92 1.84
N LEU A 94 -7.94 15.74 0.82
CA LEU A 94 -8.87 16.83 0.49
C LEU A 94 -10.25 16.30 0.05
N ALA A 95 -10.30 15.25 -0.75
CA ALA A 95 -11.56 14.64 -1.17
C ALA A 95 -12.33 14.04 0.02
N GLY A 96 -11.64 13.32 0.91
CA GLY A 96 -12.23 12.81 2.14
C GLY A 96 -12.78 13.92 3.02
N ALA A 97 -11.99 14.96 3.25
CA ALA A 97 -12.41 16.12 4.04
C ALA A 97 -13.58 16.88 3.39
N ALA A 98 -13.58 17.05 2.06
CA ALA A 98 -14.66 17.74 1.35
C ALA A 98 -15.99 16.98 1.41
N LEU A 99 -15.95 15.63 1.33
CA LEU A 99 -17.15 14.79 1.36
C LEU A 99 -17.78 14.71 2.76
N THR A 100 -16.99 14.82 3.81
CA THR A 100 -17.46 14.57 5.19
C THR A 100 -17.42 15.81 6.07
N LEU A 101 -16.81 16.91 5.62
CA LEU A 101 -16.39 18.05 6.44
C LEU A 101 -15.51 17.63 7.63
N GLY A 102 -14.82 16.49 7.47
CA GLY A 102 -13.94 15.90 8.46
C GLY A 102 -12.57 16.58 8.53
N ARG A 103 -11.69 15.97 9.30
CA ARG A 103 -10.34 16.50 9.51
C ARG A 103 -9.41 16.08 8.37
N THR A 104 -8.57 17.01 7.94
CA THR A 104 -7.41 16.70 7.10
C THR A 104 -6.25 16.20 7.93
N VAL A 105 -5.28 15.54 7.33
CA VAL A 105 -4.03 15.11 7.98
C VAL A 105 -3.33 16.27 8.70
N SER A 106 -3.31 17.45 8.08
CA SER A 106 -2.73 18.66 8.68
C SER A 106 -3.44 19.09 9.96
N LYS A 107 -4.78 18.98 10.04
CA LYS A 107 -5.55 19.24 11.27
C LYS A 107 -5.26 18.21 12.35
N ILE A 108 -5.30 16.92 11.99
CA ILE A 108 -5.01 15.81 12.91
C ILE A 108 -3.63 15.99 13.53
N GLY A 109 -2.60 16.25 12.73
CA GLY A 109 -1.23 16.45 13.21
C GLY A 109 -1.03 17.66 14.13
N LYS A 110 -1.93 18.65 14.11
CA LYS A 110 -1.88 19.84 14.98
C LYS A 110 -2.74 19.69 16.24
N GLU A 111 -3.89 19.06 16.11
CA GLU A 111 -4.92 19.05 17.15
C GLU A 111 -4.90 17.79 18.02
N CYS A 112 -4.34 16.69 17.51
CA CYS A 112 -4.43 15.38 18.14
C CYS A 112 -3.06 14.86 18.54
N LYS A 113 -2.94 14.34 19.79
CA LYS A 113 -1.75 13.60 20.23
C LYS A 113 -1.66 12.22 19.58
N GLU A 114 -2.80 11.60 19.33
CA GLU A 114 -2.95 10.31 18.68
C GLU A 114 -3.80 10.46 17.42
N GLU A 115 -3.58 9.59 16.45
CA GLU A 115 -4.29 9.62 15.19
C GLU A 115 -5.70 9.05 15.35
N TYR A 116 -6.71 9.92 15.31
CA TYR A 116 -8.13 9.52 15.37
C TYR A 116 -9.02 10.45 14.54
N GLY A 117 -10.24 9.99 14.26
CA GLY A 117 -11.21 10.76 13.49
C GLY A 117 -10.82 10.90 12.02
N LEU A 118 -10.19 9.86 11.48
CA LEU A 118 -9.83 9.74 10.06
C LEU A 118 -11.09 9.58 9.22
N THR A 119 -11.12 10.24 8.06
CA THR A 119 -12.15 10.02 7.07
C THR A 119 -11.84 8.77 6.25
N GLN A 120 -12.88 7.94 6.06
CA GLN A 120 -12.85 6.81 5.14
C GLN A 120 -13.97 6.96 4.12
N VAL A 121 -13.68 6.70 2.86
CA VAL A 121 -14.65 6.74 1.76
C VAL A 121 -14.71 5.37 1.11
N PHE A 122 -15.92 4.80 1.04
CA PHE A 122 -16.18 3.51 0.39
C PHE A 122 -17.14 3.72 -0.77
N ILE A 123 -16.75 3.26 -1.96
CA ILE A 123 -17.57 3.31 -3.16
C ILE A 123 -17.71 1.89 -3.68
N ALA A 124 -18.92 1.36 -3.65
CA ALA A 124 -19.24 0.07 -4.23
C ALA A 124 -20.08 0.26 -5.50
N VAL A 125 -19.61 -0.31 -6.60
CA VAL A 125 -20.28 -0.25 -7.89
C VAL A 125 -20.65 -1.66 -8.32
N LYS A 126 -21.92 -1.87 -8.67
CA LYS A 126 -22.37 -3.13 -9.26
C LYS A 126 -22.12 -3.09 -10.76
N PRO A 127 -21.17 -3.89 -11.32
CA PRO A 127 -20.78 -3.78 -12.73
C PRO A 127 -21.95 -3.96 -13.70
N GLU A 128 -22.89 -4.86 -13.38
CA GLU A 128 -24.05 -5.17 -14.23
C GLU A 128 -24.99 -3.97 -14.42
N LEU A 129 -24.98 -3.02 -13.47
CA LEU A 129 -25.78 -1.79 -13.60
C LEU A 129 -25.18 -0.81 -14.62
N LEU A 130 -23.89 -0.96 -14.92
CA LEU A 130 -23.16 -0.07 -15.83
C LEU A 130 -23.00 -0.71 -17.22
N SER A 131 -22.50 -1.95 -17.27
CA SER A 131 -22.23 -2.64 -18.54
C SER A 131 -23.41 -3.44 -19.09
N GLY A 132 -24.36 -3.82 -18.21
CA GLY A 132 -25.48 -4.69 -18.59
C GLY A 132 -25.09 -6.16 -18.75
N ASP A 133 -23.81 -6.52 -18.75
CA ASP A 133 -23.32 -7.87 -19.00
C ASP A 133 -22.12 -8.20 -18.09
N ALA A 134 -22.41 -8.92 -16.99
CA ALA A 134 -21.39 -9.35 -16.03
C ALA A 134 -20.46 -10.44 -16.58
N GLU A 135 -20.96 -11.32 -17.44
CA GLU A 135 -20.15 -12.41 -18.00
C GLU A 135 -19.17 -11.87 -19.05
N ALA A 136 -19.57 -10.91 -19.87
CA ALA A 136 -18.65 -10.23 -20.78
C ALA A 136 -17.55 -9.47 -20.01
N ALA A 137 -17.90 -8.77 -18.94
CA ALA A 137 -16.92 -8.08 -18.10
C ALA A 137 -15.92 -9.05 -17.46
N LYS A 138 -16.38 -10.22 -17.01
CA LYS A 138 -15.53 -11.25 -16.45
C LYS A 138 -14.61 -11.88 -17.50
N ALA A 139 -15.13 -12.19 -18.68
CA ALA A 139 -14.34 -12.73 -19.79
C ALA A 139 -13.21 -11.76 -20.20
N LEU A 140 -13.51 -10.46 -20.28
CA LEU A 140 -12.53 -9.42 -20.56
C LEU A 140 -11.41 -9.35 -19.50
N ALA A 141 -11.79 -9.47 -18.22
CA ALA A 141 -10.80 -9.49 -17.13
C ALA A 141 -9.91 -10.76 -17.23
N GLU A 142 -10.49 -11.92 -17.50
CA GLU A 142 -9.75 -13.19 -17.66
C GLU A 142 -8.75 -13.12 -18.82
N GLU A 143 -9.18 -12.63 -19.98
CA GLU A 143 -8.34 -12.45 -21.16
C GLU A 143 -7.18 -11.50 -20.87
N THR A 144 -7.46 -10.33 -20.32
CA THR A 144 -6.46 -9.32 -19.98
C THR A 144 -5.43 -9.84 -18.99
N LEU A 145 -5.88 -10.50 -17.90
CA LEU A 145 -4.97 -11.05 -16.89
C LEU A 145 -4.10 -12.17 -17.43
N LYS A 146 -4.65 -13.01 -18.30
CA LYS A 146 -3.90 -14.07 -18.97
C LYS A 146 -2.81 -13.50 -19.89
N ASP A 147 -3.13 -12.44 -20.64
CA ASP A 147 -2.16 -11.76 -21.48
C ASP A 147 -1.02 -11.16 -20.66
N ILE A 148 -1.34 -10.45 -19.57
CA ILE A 148 -0.35 -9.91 -18.63
C ILE A 148 0.55 -11.02 -18.06
N GLN A 149 -0.02 -12.13 -17.62
CA GLN A 149 0.74 -13.26 -17.07
C GLN A 149 1.66 -13.95 -18.08
N ASN A 150 1.34 -13.85 -19.36
CA ASN A 150 2.16 -14.36 -20.46
C ASN A 150 3.27 -13.39 -20.90
N SER A 151 3.39 -12.22 -20.27
CA SER A 151 4.47 -11.28 -20.57
C SER A 151 5.84 -11.92 -20.32
N VAL A 152 6.83 -11.53 -21.14
CA VAL A 152 8.22 -11.99 -21.01
C VAL A 152 8.79 -11.46 -19.68
N PRO A 153 9.20 -12.32 -18.75
CA PRO A 153 9.76 -11.84 -17.48
C PRO A 153 11.18 -11.28 -17.70
N GLU A 154 11.51 -10.23 -16.95
CA GLU A 154 12.86 -9.63 -16.92
C GLU A 154 13.95 -10.66 -16.59
N HIS A 155 13.62 -11.63 -15.73
CA HIS A 155 14.50 -12.75 -15.37
C HIS A 155 13.74 -14.07 -15.49
N ALA A 156 14.38 -15.09 -16.05
CA ALA A 156 13.76 -16.38 -16.37
C ALA A 156 13.10 -17.11 -15.15
N ASN A 157 13.55 -16.81 -13.94
CA ASN A 157 13.01 -17.39 -12.70
C ASN A 157 11.90 -16.57 -12.07
N LYS A 158 11.53 -15.41 -12.62
CA LYS A 158 10.42 -14.57 -12.13
C LYS A 158 9.12 -14.91 -12.84
N LYS A 159 8.05 -15.00 -12.07
CA LYS A 159 6.68 -15.14 -12.58
C LYS A 159 5.98 -13.78 -12.55
N ILE A 160 5.36 -13.40 -13.67
CA ILE A 160 4.52 -12.21 -13.74
C ILE A 160 3.20 -12.51 -12.99
N ARG A 161 2.79 -11.60 -12.13
CA ARG A 161 1.59 -11.72 -11.31
C ARG A 161 0.73 -10.47 -11.45
N TYR A 162 -0.57 -10.64 -11.33
CA TYR A 162 -1.50 -9.52 -11.21
C TYR A 162 -1.68 -9.09 -9.75
N PRO A 163 -2.17 -7.86 -9.50
CA PRO A 163 -2.40 -7.36 -8.15
C PRO A 163 -3.37 -8.25 -7.35
N GLY A 164 -2.98 -8.64 -6.14
CA GLY A 164 -3.77 -9.52 -5.26
C GLY A 164 -3.50 -11.01 -5.41
N GLU A 165 -2.94 -11.49 -6.52
CA GLU A 165 -2.66 -12.93 -6.74
C GLU A 165 -1.79 -13.54 -5.63
N GLY A 166 -0.71 -12.85 -5.25
CA GLY A 166 0.19 -13.32 -4.19
C GLY A 166 -0.48 -13.43 -2.82
N THR A 167 -1.42 -12.55 -2.54
CA THR A 167 -2.19 -12.57 -1.28
C THR A 167 -3.09 -13.80 -1.20
N LEU A 168 -3.74 -14.17 -2.29
CA LEU A 168 -4.59 -15.37 -2.36
C LEU A 168 -3.78 -16.66 -2.16
N ILE A 169 -2.60 -16.75 -2.77
CA ILE A 169 -1.68 -17.88 -2.59
C ILE A 169 -1.26 -17.99 -1.12
N ARG A 170 -0.78 -16.89 -0.54
CA ARG A 170 -0.34 -16.86 0.86
C ARG A 170 -1.48 -17.16 1.83
N ARG A 171 -2.69 -16.68 1.56
CA ARG A 171 -3.86 -16.99 2.37
C ARG A 171 -4.13 -18.51 2.41
N LYS A 172 -4.04 -19.18 1.27
CA LYS A 172 -4.18 -20.63 1.20
C LYS A 172 -3.10 -21.34 2.01
N GLU A 173 -1.85 -20.98 1.79
CA GLU A 173 -0.70 -21.54 2.53
C GLU A 173 -0.86 -21.35 4.04
N ASN A 174 -1.19 -20.15 4.49
CA ASN A 174 -1.38 -19.84 5.91
C ASN A 174 -2.59 -20.57 6.53
N THR A 175 -3.61 -20.88 5.73
CA THR A 175 -4.76 -21.66 6.21
C THR A 175 -4.37 -23.12 6.43
N GLU A 176 -3.52 -23.66 5.57
CA GLU A 176 -3.08 -25.06 5.64
C GLU A 176 -1.92 -25.28 6.65
N LEU A 177 -0.96 -24.36 6.71
CA LEU A 177 0.30 -24.52 7.43
C LEU A 177 0.39 -23.68 8.73
N GLY A 178 -0.55 -22.78 8.94
CA GLY A 178 -0.49 -21.77 10.00
C GLY A 178 0.21 -20.48 9.56
N ILE A 179 0.01 -19.42 10.32
CA ILE A 179 0.60 -18.10 10.07
C ILE A 179 2.00 -18.05 10.65
N PRO A 180 3.06 -17.81 9.84
CA PRO A 180 4.42 -17.64 10.38
C PRO A 180 4.50 -16.32 11.17
N VAL A 181 4.89 -16.41 12.43
CA VAL A 181 5.09 -15.27 13.32
C VAL A 181 6.55 -15.27 13.78
N ASP A 182 7.17 -14.08 13.77
CA ASP A 182 8.50 -13.90 14.35
C ASP A 182 8.48 -14.23 15.84
N PRO A 183 9.40 -15.08 16.36
CA PRO A 183 9.39 -15.51 17.76
C PRO A 183 9.50 -14.36 18.77
N GLU A 184 10.29 -13.34 18.48
CA GLU A 184 10.44 -12.18 19.36
C GLU A 184 9.17 -11.31 19.40
N ILE A 185 8.50 -11.18 18.26
CA ILE A 185 7.21 -10.51 18.19
C ILE A 185 6.16 -11.31 18.94
N TRP A 186 6.14 -12.64 18.76
CA TRP A 186 5.21 -13.51 19.47
C TRP A 186 5.37 -13.42 20.99
N LYS A 187 6.61 -13.43 21.48
CA LYS A 187 6.90 -13.26 22.90
C LYS A 187 6.32 -11.95 23.44
N LYS A 188 6.54 -10.83 22.75
CA LYS A 188 5.99 -9.53 23.14
C LYS A 188 4.46 -9.51 23.18
N ILE A 189 3.80 -10.20 22.23
CA ILE A 189 2.33 -10.30 22.21
C ILE A 189 1.83 -11.09 23.43
N CYS A 190 2.52 -12.15 23.83
CA CYS A 190 2.14 -12.95 25.00
C CYS A 190 2.40 -12.24 26.34
N GLU A 191 3.19 -11.17 26.35
CA GLU A 191 3.47 -10.34 27.53
C GLU A 191 2.53 -9.15 27.68
N LEU A 192 1.60 -8.91 26.73
CA LEU A 192 0.55 -7.88 26.78
C LEU A 192 -0.63 -8.32 27.64
#